data_455592ddd912771988782192640575fe
#
_entry.id   455592ddd912771988782192640575fe
#
_cell.length_a   1.000
_cell.length_b   1.000
_cell.length_c   1.000
_cell.angle_alpha   90.00
_cell.angle_beta   90.00
_cell.angle_gamma   90.00
#
_symmetry.space_group_name_H-M   'P 1'
#
loop_
_entity.id
_entity.type
_entity.pdbx_description
1 polymer ?
#
loop_
_entity_poly.entity_id
_entity_poly.type
_entity_poly.pdbx_seq_one_letter_code
_entity_poly.pdbx_strand_id
1 'polypeptide(L)'
;MSALLGTTLSGRYRLESRIGAGGMSTVYCALDETLQRKVAIKLMNREVASDSDELERFRREARAVAQLSHPHIVGVIDAGEDEGRPYIVFEFVDGLTLKERIRKEGKLPIPEAVAYAIEIARALGAAHDHHIVHRDVKPQNVLIDSEGSAKVTDFGIARTLDEEGLTADGRVLGTTDYVSPEQALGRPVTGQSDLYSLGVVLYEMVTGEVPFKGENQIAVAMKHVRDQMPDVQAKRPEVSAALGAVIDTATAKRVEDRYRDATELIADLEDTLAIETSRAGNATGEVTAVLRTLPSRKQRRIPFSLRHRAVAGLLMILIVAGAAAVVVWLASRAQHGVGKPAQSTPAHVSAVDLCQNCAHAYNPDGLGGDTSQNDGQVGLAIDGIESTYWQTQQYYSGTLGKPGVGIYVDAKPGVIARELRLITGTPGFSGQIRASNAPPNPTAIDPGGTADGWTQVASMSSVRHSSDIQLSTGGQRYRYYLVWITSLPPGRQSVEINEILLYR
;
A
#
# COMPACT_ATOMS: atom_id res chain seq x y z
N MET A 1 -26.90 10.29 -36.78
CA MET A 1 -25.53 10.23 -36.23
C MET A 1 -24.48 9.75 -37.21
N SER A 2 -24.73 9.82 -38.51
CA SER A 2 -23.82 9.38 -39.58
C SER A 2 -23.18 10.53 -40.35
N ALA A 3 -23.34 11.78 -39.91
CA ALA A 3 -23.07 12.96 -40.72
C ALA A 3 -21.58 13.40 -40.80
N LEU A 4 -20.66 12.79 -40.03
CA LEU A 4 -19.26 13.21 -40.01
C LEU A 4 -18.30 12.25 -40.76
N LEU A 5 -18.75 11.05 -41.09
CA LEU A 5 -17.95 10.12 -41.87
C LEU A 5 -17.74 10.65 -43.29
N GLY A 6 -16.52 10.67 -43.77
CA GLY A 6 -16.13 11.24 -45.05
C GLY A 6 -15.83 12.72 -45.04
N THR A 7 -16.07 13.44 -43.91
CA THR A 7 -15.66 14.86 -43.77
C THR A 7 -14.18 14.95 -43.46
N THR A 8 -13.58 16.09 -43.86
CA THR A 8 -12.15 16.36 -43.61
C THR A 8 -12.04 17.48 -42.59
N LEU A 9 -11.47 17.19 -41.42
CA LEU A 9 -11.22 18.18 -40.37
C LEU A 9 -10.00 19.04 -40.75
N SER A 10 -10.11 20.34 -40.62
CA SER A 10 -9.09 21.34 -40.89
C SER A 10 -8.39 21.14 -42.26
N GLY A 11 -9.13 20.61 -43.25
CA GLY A 11 -8.59 20.33 -44.59
C GLY A 11 -7.48 19.27 -44.66
N ARG A 12 -7.30 18.45 -43.63
CA ARG A 12 -6.19 17.49 -43.53
C ARG A 12 -6.61 16.09 -43.12
N TYR A 13 -7.51 15.95 -42.15
CA TYR A 13 -7.81 14.66 -41.54
C TYR A 13 -9.20 14.15 -41.98
N ARG A 14 -9.25 13.21 -42.94
CA ARG A 14 -10.50 12.64 -43.41
C ARG A 14 -10.98 11.51 -42.52
N LEU A 15 -12.16 11.69 -41.91
CA LEU A 15 -12.76 10.72 -41.01
C LEU A 15 -13.26 9.48 -41.77
N GLU A 16 -12.74 8.30 -41.45
CA GLU A 16 -13.05 7.06 -42.16
C GLU A 16 -14.06 6.17 -41.42
N SER A 17 -13.84 5.97 -40.11
CA SER A 17 -14.72 5.14 -39.28
C SER A 17 -14.73 5.61 -37.85
N ARG A 18 -15.82 5.36 -37.13
CA ARG A 18 -15.91 5.59 -35.69
C ARG A 18 -15.36 4.36 -34.96
N ILE A 19 -14.38 4.55 -34.09
CA ILE A 19 -13.72 3.48 -33.33
C ILE A 19 -14.04 3.52 -31.84
N GLY A 20 -14.56 4.67 -31.32
CA GLY A 20 -14.98 4.79 -29.92
C GLY A 20 -16.00 5.90 -29.75
N ALA A 21 -16.81 5.83 -28.67
CA ALA A 21 -17.73 6.87 -28.28
C ALA A 21 -17.81 6.97 -26.76
N GLY A 22 -17.64 8.17 -26.22
CA GLY A 22 -17.75 8.51 -24.81
C GLY A 22 -18.73 9.66 -24.59
N GLY A 23 -18.98 10.02 -23.35
CA GLY A 23 -19.87 11.13 -22.99
C GLY A 23 -19.40 12.48 -23.55
N MET A 24 -18.10 12.79 -23.45
CA MET A 24 -17.54 14.09 -23.82
C MET A 24 -16.99 14.11 -25.26
N SER A 25 -16.57 12.99 -25.81
CA SER A 25 -15.87 12.90 -27.10
C SER A 25 -16.18 11.61 -27.86
N THR A 26 -15.96 11.66 -29.16
CA THR A 26 -16.03 10.50 -30.05
C THR A 26 -14.68 10.29 -30.73
N VAL A 27 -14.22 9.05 -30.80
CA VAL A 27 -12.93 8.71 -31.41
C VAL A 27 -13.17 8.12 -32.81
N TYR A 28 -12.46 8.65 -33.79
CA TYR A 28 -12.50 8.24 -35.17
C TYR A 28 -11.14 7.72 -35.66
N CYS A 29 -11.12 6.68 -36.47
CA CYS A 29 -10.01 6.42 -37.36
C CYS A 29 -10.11 7.40 -38.53
N ALA A 30 -9.03 8.07 -38.86
CA ALA A 30 -8.95 9.04 -39.95
C ALA A 30 -7.68 8.84 -40.80
N LEU A 31 -7.73 9.31 -42.03
CA LEU A 31 -6.56 9.40 -42.90
C LEU A 31 -5.98 10.84 -42.81
N ASP A 32 -4.74 10.97 -42.38
CA ASP A 32 -3.93 12.17 -42.61
C ASP A 32 -3.59 12.26 -44.09
N GLU A 33 -4.34 13.09 -44.85
CA GLU A 33 -4.18 13.20 -46.31
C GLU A 33 -2.82 13.81 -46.70
N THR A 34 -2.20 14.57 -45.78
CA THR A 34 -0.88 15.13 -46.03
C THR A 34 0.24 14.11 -45.89
N LEU A 35 0.20 13.26 -44.85
CA LEU A 35 1.25 12.28 -44.57
C LEU A 35 0.90 10.86 -45.03
N GLN A 36 -0.30 10.65 -45.62
CA GLN A 36 -0.83 9.38 -46.14
C GLN A 36 -0.73 8.25 -45.11
N ARG A 37 -1.12 8.55 -43.85
CA ARG A 37 -1.13 7.57 -42.77
C ARG A 37 -2.44 7.62 -41.97
N LYS A 38 -2.79 6.49 -41.37
CA LYS A 38 -3.91 6.43 -40.42
C LYS A 38 -3.56 7.13 -39.10
N VAL A 39 -4.53 7.81 -38.52
CA VAL A 39 -4.46 8.46 -37.21
C VAL A 39 -5.75 8.19 -36.44
N ALA A 40 -5.71 8.29 -35.12
CA ALA A 40 -6.90 8.26 -34.28
C ALA A 40 -7.24 9.70 -33.84
N ILE A 41 -8.48 10.13 -34.05
CA ILE A 41 -8.92 11.49 -33.73
C ILE A 41 -9.97 11.44 -32.64
N LYS A 42 -9.65 11.99 -31.48
CA LYS A 42 -10.59 12.25 -30.39
C LYS A 42 -11.23 13.61 -30.59
N LEU A 43 -12.48 13.62 -31.06
CA LEU A 43 -13.23 14.82 -31.40
C LEU A 43 -14.23 15.12 -30.29
N MET A 44 -14.19 16.33 -29.73
CA MET A 44 -15.13 16.75 -28.70
C MET A 44 -16.58 16.83 -29.21
N ASN A 45 -17.54 16.38 -28.44
CA ASN A 45 -18.95 16.45 -28.80
C ASN A 45 -19.43 17.91 -28.79
N ARG A 46 -20.30 18.32 -29.74
CA ARG A 46 -20.75 19.73 -29.89
C ARG A 46 -21.39 20.29 -28.63
N GLU A 47 -22.17 19.47 -27.96
CA GLU A 47 -22.90 19.86 -26.74
C GLU A 47 -21.93 20.20 -25.59
N VAL A 48 -20.79 19.49 -25.51
CA VAL A 48 -19.76 19.68 -24.49
C VAL A 48 -18.79 20.79 -24.87
N ALA A 49 -18.55 21.03 -26.16
CA ALA A 49 -17.67 22.09 -26.64
C ALA A 49 -18.13 23.52 -26.28
N SER A 50 -19.40 23.68 -25.90
CA SER A 50 -19.96 24.97 -25.41
C SER A 50 -19.68 25.20 -23.91
N ASP A 51 -19.22 24.21 -23.16
CA ASP A 51 -18.85 24.32 -21.77
C ASP A 51 -17.34 24.69 -21.68
N SER A 52 -17.07 25.88 -21.12
CA SER A 52 -15.71 26.43 -21.02
C SER A 52 -14.79 25.55 -20.17
N ASP A 53 -15.31 24.93 -19.10
CA ASP A 53 -14.54 24.13 -18.16
C ASP A 53 -14.15 22.79 -18.78
N GLU A 54 -15.08 22.16 -19.48
CA GLU A 54 -14.85 20.93 -20.23
C GLU A 54 -13.84 21.15 -21.39
N LEU A 55 -13.98 22.29 -22.07
CA LEU A 55 -13.04 22.68 -23.14
C LEU A 55 -11.62 22.89 -22.61
N GLU A 56 -11.46 23.55 -21.46
CA GLU A 56 -10.15 23.76 -20.86
C GLU A 56 -9.55 22.45 -20.36
N ARG A 57 -10.35 21.56 -19.78
CA ARG A 57 -9.94 20.21 -19.38
C ARG A 57 -9.43 19.42 -20.58
N PHE A 58 -10.17 19.39 -21.67
CA PHE A 58 -9.77 18.69 -22.90
C PHE A 58 -8.42 19.21 -23.45
N ARG A 59 -8.23 20.54 -23.47
CA ARG A 59 -6.98 21.16 -23.90
C ARG A 59 -5.82 20.86 -22.94
N ARG A 60 -6.09 20.79 -21.64
CA ARG A 60 -5.10 20.43 -20.61
C ARG A 60 -4.65 18.99 -20.76
N GLU A 61 -5.57 18.05 -21.00
CA GLU A 61 -5.28 16.66 -21.32
C GLU A 61 -4.34 16.57 -22.53
N ALA A 62 -4.69 17.21 -23.62
CA ALA A 62 -3.85 17.23 -24.82
C ALA A 62 -2.43 17.70 -24.55
N ARG A 63 -2.27 18.82 -23.81
CA ARG A 63 -0.94 19.40 -23.50
C ARG A 63 -0.10 18.49 -22.61
N ALA A 64 -0.71 17.83 -21.64
CA ALA A 64 0.00 16.96 -20.71
C ALA A 64 0.47 15.68 -21.41
N VAL A 65 -0.42 15.02 -22.18
CA VAL A 65 -0.04 13.80 -22.92
C VAL A 65 0.96 14.08 -24.02
N ALA A 66 0.90 15.28 -24.67
CA ALA A 66 1.86 15.68 -25.70
C ALA A 66 3.32 15.79 -25.20
N GLN A 67 3.53 15.90 -23.87
CA GLN A 67 4.88 15.89 -23.27
C GLN A 67 5.45 14.47 -23.12
N LEU A 68 4.60 13.44 -23.23
CA LEU A 68 5.01 12.06 -23.03
C LEU A 68 5.45 11.44 -24.36
N SER A 69 6.65 10.88 -24.39
CA SER A 69 7.16 10.10 -25.51
C SER A 69 7.70 8.76 -24.98
N HIS A 70 6.92 7.69 -25.14
CA HIS A 70 7.26 6.38 -24.62
C HIS A 70 6.67 5.28 -25.52
N PRO A 71 7.35 4.15 -25.77
CA PRO A 71 6.87 3.09 -26.67
C PRO A 71 5.52 2.51 -26.24
N HIS A 72 5.21 2.51 -24.94
CA HIS A 72 3.98 1.97 -24.37
C HIS A 72 2.95 3.05 -23.98
N ILE A 73 3.07 4.27 -24.52
CA ILE A 73 2.07 5.34 -24.41
C ILE A 73 1.63 5.71 -25.83
N VAL A 74 0.32 5.83 -26.04
CA VAL A 74 -0.23 6.30 -27.32
C VAL A 74 0.16 7.78 -27.51
N GLY A 75 0.97 8.04 -28.52
CA GLY A 75 1.55 9.36 -28.78
C GLY A 75 0.54 10.36 -29.34
N VAL A 76 0.57 11.61 -28.86
CA VAL A 76 -0.13 12.74 -29.46
C VAL A 76 0.67 13.23 -30.66
N ILE A 77 0.02 13.36 -31.82
CA ILE A 77 0.63 13.85 -33.07
C ILE A 77 0.31 15.33 -33.29
N ASP A 78 -0.91 15.73 -33.01
CA ASP A 78 -1.43 17.07 -33.32
C ASP A 78 -2.65 17.38 -32.46
N ALA A 79 -3.03 18.65 -32.38
CA ALA A 79 -4.29 19.10 -31.79
C ALA A 79 -4.80 20.32 -32.55
N GLY A 80 -6.10 20.41 -32.75
CA GLY A 80 -6.70 21.50 -33.51
C GLY A 80 -8.16 21.75 -33.11
N GLU A 81 -8.78 22.62 -33.89
CA GLU A 81 -10.21 22.95 -33.77
C GLU A 81 -10.79 23.07 -35.18
N ASP A 82 -11.96 22.49 -35.38
CA ASP A 82 -12.68 22.56 -36.63
C ASP A 82 -14.15 22.87 -36.35
N GLU A 83 -14.70 23.93 -36.99
CA GLU A 83 -16.06 24.43 -36.76
C GLU A 83 -16.42 24.63 -35.26
N GLY A 84 -15.49 25.15 -34.43
CA GLY A 84 -15.70 25.33 -33.00
C GLY A 84 -15.63 24.02 -32.19
N ARG A 85 -15.16 22.94 -32.76
CA ARG A 85 -15.01 21.63 -32.09
C ARG A 85 -13.52 21.26 -31.96
N PRO A 86 -12.99 21.25 -30.75
CA PRO A 86 -11.62 20.79 -30.52
C PRO A 86 -11.46 19.32 -30.82
N TYR A 87 -10.27 18.97 -31.34
CA TYR A 87 -9.86 17.59 -31.54
C TYR A 87 -8.40 17.38 -31.17
N ILE A 88 -8.07 16.15 -30.81
CA ILE A 88 -6.68 15.67 -30.58
C ILE A 88 -6.42 14.52 -31.54
N VAL A 89 -5.27 14.57 -32.18
CA VAL A 89 -4.80 13.54 -33.12
C VAL A 89 -3.75 12.70 -32.43
N PHE A 90 -4.03 11.41 -32.33
CA PHE A 90 -3.15 10.38 -31.77
C PHE A 90 -2.59 9.48 -32.86
N GLU A 91 -1.50 8.78 -32.56
CA GLU A 91 -1.10 7.65 -33.39
C GLU A 91 -2.25 6.63 -33.46
N PHE A 92 -2.43 6.02 -34.62
CA PHE A 92 -3.40 4.93 -34.80
C PHE A 92 -2.73 3.62 -34.42
N VAL A 93 -3.26 2.96 -33.39
CA VAL A 93 -2.83 1.62 -32.98
C VAL A 93 -3.76 0.60 -33.64
N ASP A 94 -3.22 -0.20 -34.55
CA ASP A 94 -3.97 -1.28 -35.20
C ASP A 94 -4.00 -2.50 -34.29
N GLY A 95 -5.12 -2.72 -33.62
CA GLY A 95 -5.22 -3.78 -32.64
C GLY A 95 -6.55 -3.78 -31.87
N LEU A 96 -6.55 -4.40 -30.72
CA LEU A 96 -7.71 -4.55 -29.84
C LEU A 96 -7.43 -3.88 -28.48
N THR A 97 -8.49 -3.49 -27.79
CA THR A 97 -8.35 -3.14 -26.36
C THR A 97 -8.00 -4.39 -25.55
N LEU A 98 -7.26 -4.22 -24.45
CA LEU A 98 -6.99 -5.31 -23.51
C LEU A 98 -8.31 -5.91 -22.96
N LYS A 99 -9.38 -5.09 -22.83
CA LYS A 99 -10.70 -5.59 -22.43
C LYS A 99 -11.30 -6.54 -23.44
N GLU A 100 -11.17 -6.23 -24.74
CA GLU A 100 -11.63 -7.13 -25.82
C GLU A 100 -10.81 -8.40 -25.84
N ARG A 101 -9.49 -8.31 -25.64
CA ARG A 101 -8.60 -9.46 -25.53
C ARG A 101 -9.03 -10.39 -24.39
N ILE A 102 -9.24 -9.85 -23.18
CA ILE A 102 -9.72 -10.61 -22.02
C ILE A 102 -11.08 -11.26 -22.30
N ARG A 103 -12.02 -10.52 -22.89
CA ARG A 103 -13.35 -11.07 -23.23
C ARG A 103 -13.28 -12.22 -24.23
N LYS A 104 -12.40 -12.10 -25.22
CA LYS A 104 -12.23 -13.12 -26.26
C LYS A 104 -11.62 -14.41 -25.73
N GLU A 105 -10.64 -14.30 -24.83
CA GLU A 105 -9.87 -15.43 -24.31
C GLU A 105 -10.39 -15.97 -22.97
N GLY A 106 -11.24 -15.20 -22.29
CA GLY A 106 -11.71 -15.46 -20.92
C GLY A 106 -10.64 -15.11 -19.89
N LYS A 107 -9.49 -15.75 -19.93
CA LYS A 107 -8.31 -15.45 -19.09
C LYS A 107 -7.05 -15.57 -19.94
N LEU A 108 -6.09 -14.68 -19.72
CA LEU A 108 -4.86 -14.68 -20.49
C LEU A 108 -3.86 -15.73 -19.97
N PRO A 109 -2.93 -16.22 -20.82
CA PRO A 109 -1.76 -16.94 -20.35
C PRO A 109 -1.02 -16.11 -19.29
N ILE A 110 -0.59 -16.75 -18.19
CA ILE A 110 0.01 -16.01 -17.06
C ILE A 110 1.25 -15.22 -17.48
N PRO A 111 2.21 -15.79 -18.26
CA PRO A 111 3.38 -15.02 -18.70
C PRO A 111 3.01 -13.82 -19.59
N GLU A 112 1.98 -13.93 -20.42
CA GLU A 112 1.47 -12.83 -21.27
C GLU A 112 0.87 -11.72 -20.42
N ALA A 113 0.03 -12.06 -19.41
CA ALA A 113 -0.56 -11.10 -18.50
C ALA A 113 0.52 -10.33 -17.72
N VAL A 114 1.57 -11.00 -17.25
CA VAL A 114 2.70 -10.37 -16.57
C VAL A 114 3.49 -9.47 -17.52
N ALA A 115 3.70 -9.89 -18.76
CA ALA A 115 4.37 -9.09 -19.80
C ALA A 115 3.61 -7.77 -20.06
N TYR A 116 2.30 -7.83 -20.27
CA TYR A 116 1.47 -6.62 -20.40
C TYR A 116 1.51 -5.73 -19.15
N ALA A 117 1.48 -6.32 -17.95
CA ALA A 117 1.59 -5.54 -16.73
C ALA A 117 2.92 -4.78 -16.61
N ILE A 118 4.03 -5.38 -17.08
CA ILE A 118 5.35 -4.72 -17.17
C ILE A 118 5.30 -3.53 -18.12
N GLU A 119 4.75 -3.71 -19.33
CA GLU A 119 4.66 -2.67 -20.35
C GLU A 119 3.77 -1.49 -19.86
N ILE A 120 2.62 -1.80 -19.27
CA ILE A 120 1.73 -0.80 -18.64
C ILE A 120 2.43 -0.08 -17.49
N ALA A 121 3.12 -0.81 -16.61
CA ALA A 121 3.86 -0.20 -15.49
C ALA A 121 4.98 0.74 -15.99
N ARG A 122 5.67 0.40 -17.09
CA ARG A 122 6.67 1.27 -17.75
C ARG A 122 6.03 2.54 -18.29
N ALA A 123 4.86 2.43 -18.92
CA ALA A 123 4.10 3.59 -19.39
C ALA A 123 3.70 4.52 -18.23
N LEU A 124 3.13 3.95 -17.16
CA LEU A 124 2.74 4.70 -15.97
C LEU A 124 3.95 5.35 -15.29
N GLY A 125 5.06 4.63 -15.15
CA GLY A 125 6.30 5.18 -14.60
C GLY A 125 6.81 6.38 -15.38
N ALA A 126 6.83 6.30 -16.71
CA ALA A 126 7.22 7.43 -17.55
C ALA A 126 6.30 8.66 -17.38
N ALA A 127 4.99 8.44 -17.18
CA ALA A 127 4.05 9.53 -16.90
C ALA A 127 4.26 10.12 -15.49
N HIS A 128 4.48 9.28 -14.48
CA HIS A 128 4.74 9.71 -13.11
C HIS A 128 6.01 10.54 -12.98
N ASP A 129 7.06 10.22 -13.75
CA ASP A 129 8.29 11.02 -13.81
C ASP A 129 8.05 12.45 -14.33
N HIS A 130 6.98 12.64 -15.13
CA HIS A 130 6.50 13.94 -15.59
C HIS A 130 5.40 14.54 -14.69
N HIS A 131 5.19 13.99 -13.49
CA HIS A 131 4.13 14.39 -12.56
C HIS A 131 2.70 14.23 -13.11
N ILE A 132 2.52 13.31 -14.05
CA ILE A 132 1.23 13.00 -14.65
C ILE A 132 0.73 11.68 -14.06
N VAL A 133 -0.42 11.71 -13.37
CA VAL A 133 -1.11 10.53 -12.86
C VAL A 133 -2.25 10.18 -13.82
N HIS A 134 -2.39 8.92 -14.18
CA HIS A 134 -3.37 8.47 -15.18
C HIS A 134 -4.80 8.53 -14.68
N ARG A 135 -5.07 8.12 -13.42
CA ARG A 135 -6.35 8.16 -12.70
C ARG A 135 -7.48 7.26 -13.22
N ASP A 136 -7.36 6.69 -14.42
CA ASP A 136 -8.38 5.82 -15.04
C ASP A 136 -7.73 4.59 -15.70
N VAL A 137 -6.80 3.92 -14.99
CA VAL A 137 -6.14 2.70 -15.47
C VAL A 137 -7.15 1.56 -15.46
N LYS A 138 -7.46 1.06 -16.66
CA LYS A 138 -8.41 -0.04 -16.89
C LYS A 138 -8.14 -0.71 -18.23
N PRO A 139 -8.59 -1.95 -18.47
CA PRO A 139 -8.31 -2.67 -19.71
C PRO A 139 -8.86 -2.00 -20.98
N GLN A 140 -9.88 -1.15 -20.87
CA GLN A 140 -10.41 -0.38 -21.99
C GLN A 140 -9.45 0.70 -22.49
N ASN A 141 -8.58 1.21 -21.58
CA ASN A 141 -7.61 2.26 -21.85
C ASN A 141 -6.20 1.69 -22.14
N VAL A 142 -6.11 0.41 -22.46
CA VAL A 142 -4.89 -0.26 -22.93
C VAL A 142 -5.18 -0.89 -24.26
N LEU A 143 -4.39 -0.52 -25.27
CA LEU A 143 -4.46 -1.09 -26.62
C LEU A 143 -3.36 -2.13 -26.79
N ILE A 144 -3.66 -3.24 -27.41
CA ILE A 144 -2.70 -4.28 -27.81
C ILE A 144 -2.55 -4.19 -29.32
N ASP A 145 -1.37 -3.83 -29.79
CA ASP A 145 -1.09 -3.69 -31.21
C ASP A 145 -0.94 -5.04 -31.91
N SER A 146 -0.76 -4.99 -33.24
CA SER A 146 -0.60 -6.20 -34.10
C SER A 146 0.68 -6.99 -33.79
N GLU A 147 1.66 -6.40 -33.12
CA GLU A 147 2.90 -7.05 -32.69
C GLU A 147 2.78 -7.66 -31.29
N GLY A 148 1.64 -7.47 -30.60
CA GLY A 148 1.37 -7.95 -29.24
C GLY A 148 1.94 -7.06 -28.15
N SER A 149 2.21 -5.76 -28.41
CA SER A 149 2.69 -4.81 -27.42
C SER A 149 1.55 -3.97 -26.85
N ALA A 150 1.57 -3.72 -25.53
CA ALA A 150 0.58 -2.90 -24.87
C ALA A 150 0.96 -1.41 -24.94
N LYS A 151 -0.05 -0.57 -25.24
CA LYS A 151 0.04 0.89 -25.23
C LYS A 151 -1.09 1.49 -24.41
N VAL A 152 -0.75 2.34 -23.43
CA VAL A 152 -1.71 3.04 -22.56
C VAL A 152 -2.22 4.29 -23.28
N THR A 153 -3.53 4.52 -23.23
CA THR A 153 -4.21 5.68 -23.81
C THR A 153 -5.15 6.32 -22.80
N ASP A 154 -5.72 7.48 -23.14
CA ASP A 154 -6.73 8.19 -22.34
C ASP A 154 -6.30 8.49 -20.90
N PHE A 155 -5.15 9.20 -20.75
CA PHE A 155 -4.73 9.72 -19.46
C PHE A 155 -5.81 10.67 -18.90
N GLY A 156 -6.41 10.31 -17.78
CA GLY A 156 -7.58 10.95 -17.16
C GLY A 156 -7.29 12.31 -16.50
N ILE A 157 -6.49 13.16 -17.12
CA ILE A 157 -6.08 14.49 -16.60
C ILE A 157 -7.28 15.44 -16.50
N ALA A 158 -8.35 15.17 -17.26
CA ALA A 158 -9.61 15.93 -17.23
C ALA A 158 -10.45 15.68 -15.95
N ARG A 159 -10.14 14.61 -15.18
CA ARG A 159 -10.81 14.35 -13.90
C ARG A 159 -10.14 15.16 -12.79
N THR A 160 -10.74 16.29 -12.41
CA THR A 160 -10.30 17.09 -11.26
C THR A 160 -10.73 16.45 -9.94
N LEU A 161 -10.02 16.81 -8.85
CA LEU A 161 -10.29 16.33 -7.48
C LEU A 161 -11.76 16.55 -7.04
N ASP A 162 -12.47 17.50 -7.65
CA ASP A 162 -13.87 17.83 -7.33
C ASP A 162 -14.88 16.83 -7.93
N GLU A 163 -14.44 15.99 -8.89
CA GLU A 163 -15.29 14.96 -9.53
C GLU A 163 -14.91 13.54 -9.10
N GLU A 164 -13.81 13.36 -8.39
CA GLU A 164 -13.32 12.08 -7.86
C GLU A 164 -13.84 11.87 -6.43
N GLY A 165 -15.01 11.39 -6.34
CA GLY A 165 -15.67 10.98 -5.11
C GLY A 165 -17.13 10.68 -5.41
N LEU A 166 -17.82 10.09 -4.45
CA LEU A 166 -19.27 10.15 -4.45
C LEU A 166 -19.63 11.63 -4.55
N THR A 167 -20.13 12.08 -5.73
CA THR A 167 -20.69 13.42 -5.82
C THR A 167 -21.75 13.58 -4.73
N ALA A 168 -21.96 14.80 -4.23
CA ALA A 168 -23.00 15.07 -3.22
C ALA A 168 -24.37 14.49 -3.59
N ASP A 169 -24.61 14.23 -4.88
CA ASP A 169 -25.81 13.61 -5.45
C ASP A 169 -25.73 12.07 -5.56
N GLY A 170 -24.66 11.41 -5.06
CA GLY A 170 -24.52 9.96 -5.10
C GLY A 170 -24.31 9.37 -6.50
N ARG A 171 -23.95 10.18 -7.50
CA ARG A 171 -23.61 9.70 -8.85
C ARG A 171 -22.13 9.45 -8.95
N VAL A 172 -21.76 8.23 -9.30
CA VAL A 172 -20.38 7.85 -9.67
C VAL A 172 -20.26 7.91 -11.18
N LEU A 173 -19.45 8.81 -11.71
CA LEU A 173 -19.22 8.92 -13.14
C LEU A 173 -18.15 7.93 -13.58
N GLY A 174 -18.51 6.84 -14.28
CA GLY A 174 -17.58 5.89 -14.87
C GLY A 174 -17.55 4.51 -14.20
N THR A 175 -16.68 3.65 -14.68
CA THR A 175 -16.51 2.27 -14.19
C THR A 175 -15.71 2.25 -12.89
N THR A 176 -16.27 1.72 -11.81
CA THR A 176 -15.63 1.67 -10.48
C THR A 176 -14.87 0.36 -10.22
N ASP A 177 -14.81 -0.55 -11.20
CA ASP A 177 -14.22 -1.89 -11.05
C ASP A 177 -12.71 -1.87 -10.79
N TYR A 178 -12.03 -0.76 -11.09
CA TYR A 178 -10.57 -0.60 -10.98
C TYR A 178 -10.17 0.58 -10.09
N VAL A 179 -11.13 1.22 -9.43
CA VAL A 179 -10.90 2.42 -8.62
C VAL A 179 -10.03 2.11 -7.41
N SER A 180 -9.07 2.98 -7.09
CA SER A 180 -8.29 2.85 -5.88
C SER A 180 -9.09 3.26 -4.63
N PRO A 181 -8.76 2.76 -3.43
CA PRO A 181 -9.44 3.14 -2.18
C PRO A 181 -9.47 4.65 -1.94
N GLU A 182 -8.37 5.36 -2.22
CA GLU A 182 -8.27 6.79 -2.06
C GLU A 182 -9.14 7.56 -3.06
N GLN A 183 -9.23 7.10 -4.32
CA GLN A 183 -10.17 7.67 -5.30
C GLN A 183 -11.61 7.47 -4.86
N ALA A 184 -11.99 6.27 -4.41
CA ALA A 184 -13.35 5.99 -3.91
C ALA A 184 -13.72 6.87 -2.71
N LEU A 185 -12.74 7.31 -1.92
CA LEU A 185 -12.92 8.16 -0.74
C LEU A 185 -12.72 9.67 -1.03
N GLY A 186 -12.45 10.08 -2.28
CA GLY A 186 -12.17 11.46 -2.63
C GLY A 186 -10.88 12.00 -1.97
N ARG A 187 -9.90 11.14 -1.70
CA ARG A 187 -8.60 11.49 -1.12
C ARG A 187 -7.59 11.82 -2.22
N PRO A 188 -6.46 12.48 -1.90
CA PRO A 188 -5.42 12.77 -2.89
C PRO A 188 -4.96 11.52 -3.64
N VAL A 189 -4.98 11.60 -4.98
CA VAL A 189 -4.61 10.54 -5.91
C VAL A 189 -3.16 10.73 -6.35
N THR A 190 -2.37 9.66 -6.29
CA THR A 190 -0.95 9.66 -6.65
C THR A 190 -0.64 8.56 -7.66
N GLY A 191 0.61 8.45 -8.11
CA GLY A 191 1.04 7.34 -8.96
C GLY A 191 0.77 5.96 -8.34
N GLN A 192 0.76 5.85 -7.01
CA GLN A 192 0.43 4.59 -6.32
C GLN A 192 -1.05 4.18 -6.49
N SER A 193 -1.93 5.14 -6.80
CA SER A 193 -3.32 4.85 -7.16
C SER A 193 -3.40 4.14 -8.52
N ASP A 194 -2.59 4.56 -9.49
CA ASP A 194 -2.49 3.88 -10.79
C ASP A 194 -1.90 2.47 -10.65
N LEU A 195 -0.92 2.29 -9.76
CA LEU A 195 -0.35 0.96 -9.48
C LEU A 195 -1.36 0.02 -8.83
N TYR A 196 -2.25 0.54 -7.96
CA TYR A 196 -3.37 -0.22 -7.43
C TYR A 196 -4.31 -0.69 -8.55
N SER A 197 -4.72 0.23 -9.42
CA SER A 197 -5.60 -0.07 -10.55
C SER A 197 -4.94 -1.07 -11.52
N LEU A 198 -3.63 -0.97 -11.76
CA LEU A 198 -2.88 -1.96 -12.53
C LEU A 198 -2.87 -3.34 -11.86
N GLY A 199 -2.76 -3.41 -10.54
CA GLY A 199 -2.89 -4.66 -9.77
C GLY A 199 -4.25 -5.32 -9.98
N VAL A 200 -5.34 -4.51 -10.02
CA VAL A 200 -6.69 -5.00 -10.32
C VAL A 200 -6.82 -5.47 -11.77
N VAL A 201 -6.22 -4.75 -12.72
CA VAL A 201 -6.15 -5.16 -14.15
C VAL A 201 -5.39 -6.50 -14.28
N LEU A 202 -4.28 -6.66 -13.59
CA LEU A 202 -3.50 -7.90 -13.60
C LEU A 202 -4.30 -9.07 -13.02
N TYR A 203 -5.02 -8.84 -11.93
CA TYR A 203 -5.94 -9.83 -11.36
C TYR A 203 -6.99 -10.27 -12.40
N GLU A 204 -7.62 -9.31 -13.10
CA GLU A 204 -8.59 -9.64 -14.16
C GLU A 204 -7.96 -10.37 -15.34
N MET A 205 -6.78 -9.96 -15.79
CA MET A 205 -6.07 -10.66 -16.87
C MET A 205 -5.84 -12.13 -16.56
N VAL A 206 -5.45 -12.46 -15.34
CA VAL A 206 -5.13 -13.84 -14.96
C VAL A 206 -6.35 -14.65 -14.55
N THR A 207 -7.42 -14.04 -14.03
CA THR A 207 -8.63 -14.75 -13.58
C THR A 207 -9.78 -14.72 -14.58
N GLY A 208 -9.82 -13.72 -15.47
CA GLY A 208 -10.94 -13.43 -16.37
C GLY A 208 -12.07 -12.64 -15.70
N GLU A 209 -11.95 -12.30 -14.42
CA GLU A 209 -13.00 -11.63 -13.64
C GLU A 209 -12.42 -10.46 -12.84
N VAL A 210 -13.23 -9.40 -12.68
CA VAL A 210 -12.90 -8.35 -11.71
C VAL A 210 -13.03 -8.87 -10.27
N PRO A 211 -12.18 -8.40 -9.34
CA PRO A 211 -12.15 -8.95 -7.97
C PRO A 211 -13.42 -8.65 -7.18
N PHE A 212 -14.05 -7.51 -7.43
CA PHE A 212 -15.24 -7.07 -6.71
C PHE A 212 -16.43 -6.88 -7.64
N LYS A 213 -17.60 -7.40 -7.25
CA LYS A 213 -18.87 -7.24 -7.92
C LYS A 213 -19.90 -6.73 -6.91
N GLY A 214 -20.81 -5.86 -7.32
CA GLY A 214 -21.82 -5.27 -6.45
C GLY A 214 -23.10 -4.94 -7.21
N GLU A 215 -24.17 -4.63 -6.48
CA GLU A 215 -25.46 -4.27 -7.04
C GLU A 215 -25.44 -2.92 -7.78
N ASN A 216 -24.52 -2.05 -7.40
CA ASN A 216 -24.30 -0.76 -8.03
C ASN A 216 -22.82 -0.35 -7.92
N GLN A 217 -22.45 0.71 -8.62
CA GLN A 217 -21.08 1.23 -8.67
C GLN A 217 -20.55 1.65 -7.30
N ILE A 218 -21.40 2.21 -6.42
CA ILE A 218 -21.02 2.61 -5.06
C ILE A 218 -20.65 1.38 -4.23
N ALA A 219 -21.44 0.30 -4.33
CA ALA A 219 -21.13 -0.95 -3.62
C ALA A 219 -19.79 -1.54 -4.07
N VAL A 220 -19.46 -1.48 -5.37
CA VAL A 220 -18.17 -1.92 -5.89
C VAL A 220 -17.04 -1.04 -5.37
N ALA A 221 -17.18 0.29 -5.43
CA ALA A 221 -16.19 1.22 -4.91
C ALA A 221 -15.92 1.00 -3.41
N MET A 222 -16.97 0.78 -2.61
CA MET A 222 -16.82 0.51 -1.18
C MET A 222 -16.13 -0.82 -0.89
N LYS A 223 -16.23 -1.82 -1.76
CA LYS A 223 -15.46 -3.06 -1.64
C LYS A 223 -13.97 -2.81 -1.89
N HIS A 224 -13.60 -1.95 -2.85
CA HIS A 224 -12.21 -1.54 -3.00
C HIS A 224 -11.63 -0.89 -1.73
N VAL A 225 -12.47 -0.21 -0.94
CA VAL A 225 -12.05 0.40 0.33
C VAL A 225 -11.93 -0.61 1.47
N ARG A 226 -12.87 -1.56 1.59
CA ARG A 226 -13.06 -2.38 2.80
C ARG A 226 -12.65 -3.84 2.64
N ASP A 227 -12.97 -4.45 1.48
CA ASP A 227 -12.81 -5.88 1.29
C ASP A 227 -11.37 -6.20 0.84
N GLN A 228 -10.80 -7.27 1.36
CA GLN A 228 -9.50 -7.74 0.90
C GLN A 228 -9.59 -8.26 -0.54
N MET A 229 -8.47 -8.17 -1.27
CA MET A 229 -8.37 -8.76 -2.60
C MET A 229 -8.60 -10.27 -2.50
N PRO A 230 -9.50 -10.84 -3.32
CA PRO A 230 -9.67 -12.29 -3.32
C PRO A 230 -8.38 -13.00 -3.74
N ASP A 231 -8.03 -14.07 -3.06
CA ASP A 231 -6.84 -14.86 -3.37
C ASP A 231 -6.86 -15.34 -4.83
N VAL A 232 -5.89 -14.85 -5.61
CA VAL A 232 -5.75 -15.19 -7.03
C VAL A 232 -5.46 -16.69 -7.24
N GLN A 233 -4.74 -17.34 -6.32
CA GLN A 233 -4.43 -18.77 -6.40
C GLN A 233 -5.66 -19.63 -6.10
N ALA A 234 -6.60 -19.16 -5.27
CA ALA A 234 -7.89 -19.83 -5.09
C ALA A 234 -8.74 -19.82 -6.37
N LYS A 235 -8.60 -18.77 -7.21
CA LYS A 235 -9.30 -18.66 -8.49
C LYS A 235 -8.56 -19.35 -9.65
N ARG A 236 -7.23 -19.31 -9.62
CA ARG A 236 -6.35 -19.90 -10.62
C ARG A 236 -5.13 -20.53 -9.96
N PRO A 237 -5.19 -21.82 -9.57
CA PRO A 237 -4.11 -22.50 -8.85
C PRO A 237 -2.76 -22.55 -9.56
N GLU A 238 -2.75 -22.34 -10.90
CA GLU A 238 -1.52 -22.31 -11.69
C GLU A 238 -0.69 -21.05 -11.46
N VAL A 239 -1.26 -19.99 -10.87
CA VAL A 239 -0.54 -18.76 -10.53
C VAL A 239 0.51 -19.07 -9.45
N SER A 240 1.75 -18.57 -9.62
CA SER A 240 2.78 -18.73 -8.59
C SER A 240 2.48 -17.90 -7.34
N ALA A 241 3.01 -18.32 -6.20
CA ALA A 241 2.95 -17.50 -4.98
C ALA A 241 3.63 -16.13 -5.16
N ALA A 242 4.67 -16.05 -6.02
CA ALA A 242 5.33 -14.78 -6.35
C ALA A 242 4.37 -13.81 -7.05
N LEU A 243 3.60 -14.27 -8.05
CA LEU A 243 2.62 -13.42 -8.73
C LEU A 243 1.45 -13.05 -7.79
N GLY A 244 1.02 -13.97 -6.93
CA GLY A 244 0.03 -13.69 -5.89
C GLY A 244 0.50 -12.54 -4.98
N ALA A 245 1.73 -12.60 -4.48
CA ALA A 245 2.31 -11.56 -3.63
C ALA A 245 2.44 -10.21 -4.34
N VAL A 246 2.77 -10.19 -5.65
CA VAL A 246 2.80 -8.94 -6.44
C VAL A 246 1.41 -8.31 -6.52
N ILE A 247 0.37 -9.10 -6.81
CA ILE A 247 -1.02 -8.62 -6.87
C ILE A 247 -1.44 -8.09 -5.50
N ASP A 248 -1.18 -8.82 -4.42
CA ASP A 248 -1.55 -8.43 -3.06
C ASP A 248 -0.86 -7.12 -2.64
N THR A 249 0.44 -6.97 -2.92
CA THR A 249 1.19 -5.75 -2.62
C THR A 249 0.67 -4.57 -3.44
N ALA A 250 0.47 -4.73 -4.76
CA ALA A 250 -0.05 -3.67 -5.61
C ALA A 250 -1.45 -3.20 -5.17
N THR A 251 -2.30 -4.13 -4.69
CA THR A 251 -3.69 -3.87 -4.29
C THR A 251 -3.88 -3.72 -2.78
N ALA A 252 -2.81 -3.51 -2.02
CA ALA A 252 -2.90 -3.20 -0.60
C ALA A 252 -3.76 -1.96 -0.35
N LYS A 253 -4.55 -1.96 0.74
CA LYS A 253 -5.51 -0.87 1.01
C LYS A 253 -4.83 0.41 1.43
N ARG A 254 -3.80 0.31 2.25
CA ARG A 254 -3.00 1.45 2.68
C ARG A 254 -1.96 1.75 1.60
N VAL A 255 -1.79 3.03 1.28
CA VAL A 255 -0.85 3.48 0.24
C VAL A 255 0.60 3.12 0.59
N GLU A 256 0.96 3.19 1.88
CA GLU A 256 2.30 2.86 2.38
C GLU A 256 2.68 1.38 2.30
N ASP A 257 1.68 0.49 2.18
CA ASP A 257 1.90 -0.96 2.04
C ASP A 257 2.04 -1.40 0.58
N ARG A 258 1.85 -0.45 -0.37
CA ARG A 258 1.99 -0.68 -1.81
C ARG A 258 3.43 -0.45 -2.28
N TYR A 259 3.68 -0.81 -3.53
CA TYR A 259 4.89 -0.37 -4.22
C TYR A 259 5.00 1.15 -4.17
N ARG A 260 6.19 1.64 -3.85
CA ARG A 260 6.46 3.08 -3.74
C ARG A 260 6.35 3.79 -5.09
N ASP A 261 6.82 3.12 -6.13
CA ASP A 261 6.85 3.62 -7.51
C ASP A 261 6.77 2.47 -8.53
N ALA A 262 6.61 2.83 -9.80
CA ALA A 262 6.54 1.85 -10.89
C ALA A 262 7.82 1.03 -11.03
N THR A 263 8.98 1.58 -10.69
CA THR A 263 10.28 0.88 -10.82
C THR A 263 10.35 -0.33 -9.89
N GLU A 264 9.84 -0.18 -8.67
CA GLU A 264 9.77 -1.27 -7.70
C GLU A 264 8.81 -2.38 -8.16
N LEU A 265 7.62 -2.00 -8.63
CA LEU A 265 6.65 -2.96 -9.20
C LEU A 265 7.20 -3.69 -10.42
N ILE A 266 7.87 -2.97 -11.34
CA ILE A 266 8.47 -3.57 -12.55
C ILE A 266 9.52 -4.61 -12.16
N ALA A 267 10.35 -4.33 -11.17
CA ALA A 267 11.40 -5.27 -10.75
C ALA A 267 10.80 -6.61 -10.28
N ASP A 268 9.74 -6.58 -9.48
CA ASP A 268 9.06 -7.78 -8.99
C ASP A 268 8.29 -8.50 -10.10
N LEU A 269 7.68 -7.75 -11.04
CA LEU A 269 7.03 -8.34 -12.22
C LEU A 269 8.03 -9.03 -13.15
N GLU A 270 9.22 -8.46 -13.35
CA GLU A 270 10.29 -9.06 -14.17
C GLU A 270 10.81 -10.37 -13.56
N ASP A 271 11.01 -10.40 -12.23
CA ASP A 271 11.39 -11.62 -11.52
C ASP A 271 10.26 -12.67 -11.60
N THR A 272 9.02 -12.22 -11.46
CA THR A 272 7.83 -13.09 -11.59
C THR A 272 7.68 -13.63 -13.02
N LEU A 273 7.91 -12.82 -14.06
CA LEU A 273 7.87 -13.26 -15.46
C LEU A 273 8.85 -14.40 -15.72
N ALA A 274 10.06 -14.32 -15.17
CA ALA A 274 11.05 -15.39 -15.30
C ALA A 274 10.56 -16.71 -14.65
N ILE A 275 9.90 -16.63 -13.49
CA ILE A 275 9.32 -17.79 -12.81
C ILE A 275 8.18 -18.39 -13.64
N GLU A 276 7.22 -17.57 -14.06
CA GLU A 276 6.03 -18.03 -14.80
C GLU A 276 6.39 -18.60 -16.17
N THR A 277 7.35 -18.00 -16.85
CA THR A 277 7.85 -18.53 -18.14
C THR A 277 8.50 -19.90 -17.97
N SER A 278 9.29 -20.09 -16.91
CA SER A 278 9.91 -21.37 -16.59
C SER A 278 8.86 -22.46 -16.29
N ARG A 279 7.76 -22.09 -15.62
CA ARG A 279 6.65 -22.99 -15.28
C ARG A 279 5.78 -23.35 -16.48
N ALA A 280 5.58 -22.40 -17.40
CA ALA A 280 4.77 -22.60 -18.61
C ALA A 280 5.45 -23.47 -19.67
N GLY A 281 6.75 -23.66 -19.62
CA GLY A 281 7.52 -24.50 -20.55
C GLY A 281 7.71 -23.93 -21.95
N ASN A 282 6.98 -22.87 -22.35
CA ASN A 282 7.10 -22.20 -23.65
C ASN A 282 6.87 -20.69 -23.48
N ALA A 283 7.74 -19.87 -24.05
CA ALA A 283 7.53 -18.44 -24.16
C ALA A 283 6.63 -18.12 -25.37
N THR A 284 5.55 -17.35 -25.16
CA THR A 284 4.75 -16.78 -26.25
C THR A 284 5.53 -15.64 -26.95
N GLY A 285 5.08 -15.20 -28.14
CA GLY A 285 5.74 -14.12 -28.88
C GLY A 285 5.85 -12.83 -28.08
N GLU A 286 4.79 -12.47 -27.33
CA GLU A 286 4.72 -11.28 -26.46
C GLU A 286 5.71 -11.35 -25.29
N VAL A 287 5.78 -12.50 -24.63
CA VAL A 287 6.76 -12.74 -23.55
C VAL A 287 8.18 -12.64 -24.10
N THR A 288 8.42 -13.15 -25.33
CA THR A 288 9.72 -13.07 -25.98
C THR A 288 10.09 -11.62 -26.32
N ALA A 289 9.10 -10.79 -26.72
CA ALA A 289 9.32 -9.36 -26.98
C ALA A 289 9.74 -8.62 -25.71
N VAL A 290 8.99 -8.81 -24.60
CA VAL A 290 9.33 -8.23 -23.28
C VAL A 290 10.69 -8.74 -22.79
N LEU A 291 10.96 -10.03 -22.88
CA LEU A 291 12.26 -10.60 -22.47
C LEU A 291 13.45 -10.03 -23.29
N ARG A 292 13.24 -9.65 -24.56
CA ARG A 292 14.28 -8.98 -25.37
C ARG A 292 14.52 -7.54 -24.95
N THR A 293 13.50 -6.85 -24.45
CA THR A 293 13.61 -5.45 -23.97
C THR A 293 14.08 -5.35 -22.52
N LEU A 294 14.12 -6.48 -21.80
CA LEU A 294 14.73 -6.48 -20.47
C LEU A 294 16.20 -6.10 -20.60
N PRO A 295 16.68 -5.09 -19.85
CA PRO A 295 18.10 -4.81 -19.78
C PRO A 295 18.79 -6.11 -19.39
N SER A 296 19.80 -6.53 -20.20
CA SER A 296 20.57 -7.73 -19.90
C SER A 296 20.99 -7.66 -18.46
N ARG A 297 20.48 -8.56 -17.63
CA ARG A 297 20.73 -8.61 -16.20
C ARG A 297 22.25 -8.59 -16.04
N LYS A 298 22.85 -7.41 -15.86
CA LYS A 298 24.09 -7.33 -15.12
C LYS A 298 23.73 -8.01 -13.82
N GLN A 299 24.18 -9.28 -13.66
CA GLN A 299 24.02 -10.00 -12.41
C GLN A 299 24.17 -8.96 -11.31
N ARG A 300 23.10 -8.68 -10.54
CA ARG A 300 23.17 -7.81 -9.37
C ARG A 300 24.26 -8.44 -8.53
N ARG A 301 25.50 -8.01 -8.76
CA ARG A 301 26.60 -8.34 -7.88
C ARG A 301 26.14 -7.78 -6.58
N ILE A 302 25.81 -8.67 -5.64
CA ILE A 302 25.53 -8.32 -4.26
C ILE A 302 26.56 -7.25 -3.93
N PRO A 303 26.13 -6.00 -3.58
CA PRO A 303 27.07 -4.91 -3.39
C PRO A 303 28.20 -5.41 -2.51
N PHE A 304 29.44 -5.14 -2.89
CA PHE A 304 30.63 -5.64 -2.20
C PHE A 304 30.57 -5.41 -0.68
N SER A 305 29.87 -4.34 -0.27
CA SER A 305 29.52 -4.03 1.12
C SER A 305 28.63 -5.08 1.82
N LEU A 306 27.65 -5.68 1.13
CA LEU A 306 26.80 -6.73 1.71
C LEU A 306 27.54 -8.08 1.78
N ARG A 307 28.38 -8.36 0.79
CA ARG A 307 29.22 -9.56 0.77
C ARG A 307 30.25 -9.52 1.90
N HIS A 308 30.82 -8.34 2.19
CA HIS A 308 31.72 -8.13 3.32
C HIS A 308 30.99 -8.19 4.65
N ARG A 309 29.77 -7.72 4.76
CA ARG A 309 28.94 -7.85 5.97
C ARG A 309 28.55 -9.30 6.25
N ALA A 310 28.20 -10.07 5.22
CA ALA A 310 27.93 -11.50 5.38
C ALA A 310 29.20 -12.28 5.76
N VAL A 311 30.34 -11.99 5.13
CA VAL A 311 31.63 -12.60 5.46
C VAL A 311 32.13 -12.11 6.83
N ALA A 312 31.98 -10.83 7.15
CA ALA A 312 32.31 -10.29 8.47
C ALA A 312 31.42 -10.87 9.57
N GLY A 313 30.11 -11.07 9.28
CA GLY A 313 29.17 -11.76 10.16
C GLY A 313 29.59 -13.22 10.42
N LEU A 314 29.97 -13.93 9.36
CA LEU A 314 30.42 -15.32 9.46
C LEU A 314 31.77 -15.44 10.19
N LEU A 315 32.70 -14.51 9.94
CA LEU A 315 33.95 -14.40 10.67
C LEU A 315 33.75 -14.05 12.16
N MET A 316 32.81 -13.13 12.44
CA MET A 316 32.43 -12.80 13.82
C MET A 316 31.85 -14.01 14.55
N ILE A 317 30.97 -14.77 13.89
CA ILE A 317 30.42 -16.01 14.45
C ILE A 317 31.53 -17.04 14.73
N LEU A 318 32.49 -17.19 13.80
CA LEU A 318 33.63 -18.09 13.98
C LEU A 318 34.58 -17.62 15.11
N ILE A 319 34.79 -16.30 15.24
CA ILE A 319 35.60 -15.72 16.32
C ILE A 319 34.90 -15.94 17.67
N VAL A 320 33.59 -15.69 17.74
CA VAL A 320 32.79 -15.91 18.96
C VAL A 320 32.76 -17.39 19.33
N ALA A 321 32.58 -18.29 18.34
CA ALA A 321 32.62 -19.73 18.56
C ALA A 321 34.01 -20.19 18.99
N GLY A 322 35.09 -19.63 18.40
CA GLY A 322 36.46 -19.89 18.80
C GLY A 322 36.78 -19.40 20.23
N ALA A 323 36.32 -18.19 20.57
CA ALA A 323 36.44 -17.64 21.91
C ALA A 323 35.66 -18.46 22.94
N ALA A 324 34.44 -18.90 22.60
CA ALA A 324 33.65 -19.79 23.44
C ALA A 324 34.34 -21.15 23.64
N ALA A 325 34.94 -21.74 22.59
CA ALA A 325 35.70 -22.98 22.68
C ALA A 325 36.95 -22.82 23.55
N VAL A 326 37.68 -21.69 23.46
CA VAL A 326 38.82 -21.36 24.31
C VAL A 326 38.39 -21.17 25.77
N VAL A 327 37.26 -20.47 26.01
CA VAL A 327 36.71 -20.31 27.37
C VAL A 327 36.29 -21.66 27.95
N VAL A 328 35.62 -22.52 27.16
CA VAL A 328 35.26 -23.88 27.58
C VAL A 328 36.53 -24.72 27.87
N TRP A 329 37.57 -24.62 27.02
CA TRP A 329 38.82 -25.32 27.20
C TRP A 329 39.59 -24.82 28.44
N LEU A 330 39.65 -23.50 28.67
CA LEU A 330 40.24 -22.92 29.90
C LEU A 330 39.42 -23.29 31.14
N ALA A 331 38.07 -23.28 31.04
CA ALA A 331 37.20 -23.70 32.12
C ALA A 331 37.34 -25.20 32.44
N SER A 332 37.54 -26.05 31.42
CA SER A 332 37.80 -27.48 31.62
C SER A 332 39.16 -27.78 32.28
N ARG A 333 40.16 -26.89 32.07
CA ARG A 333 41.47 -26.98 32.78
C ARG A 333 41.43 -26.48 34.22
N ALA A 334 40.48 -25.55 34.53
CA ALA A 334 40.32 -25.02 35.89
C ALA A 334 39.48 -25.95 36.80
N GLN A 335 38.84 -27.01 36.25
CA GLN A 335 37.97 -27.93 37.02
C GLN A 335 38.68 -29.12 37.67
N HIS A 336 39.92 -28.95 38.11
CA HIS A 336 40.50 -29.85 39.07
C HIS A 336 40.61 -29.15 40.43
N GLY A 337 39.47 -29.03 41.11
CA GLY A 337 39.35 -28.61 42.50
C GLY A 337 38.21 -27.67 42.79
N VAL A 338 37.29 -28.20 43.61
CA VAL A 338 36.25 -27.54 44.43
C VAL A 338 34.84 -27.52 43.84
N GLY A 339 33.97 -28.17 44.55
CA GLY A 339 32.53 -28.14 44.79
C GLY A 339 31.58 -27.54 43.75
N LYS A 340 30.59 -28.33 43.34
CA LYS A 340 29.42 -27.91 42.51
C LYS A 340 28.65 -26.75 43.13
N PRO A 341 28.43 -25.63 42.41
CA PRO A 341 27.24 -24.80 42.64
C PRO A 341 26.07 -25.30 41.75
N ALA A 342 24.89 -25.21 42.28
CA ALA A 342 23.63 -25.60 41.62
C ALA A 342 23.41 -24.85 40.30
N GLN A 343 23.11 -25.57 39.25
CA GLN A 343 22.64 -25.05 37.96
C GLN A 343 21.27 -24.37 38.16
N SER A 344 21.22 -23.05 38.00
CA SER A 344 19.96 -22.37 37.76
C SER A 344 19.54 -22.57 36.31
N THR A 345 18.52 -23.33 36.09
CA THR A 345 17.77 -23.46 34.82
C THR A 345 17.30 -22.07 34.39
N PRO A 346 17.43 -21.66 33.12
CA PRO A 346 16.80 -20.42 32.66
C PRO A 346 15.28 -20.55 32.86
N ALA A 347 14.70 -19.61 33.60
CA ALA A 347 13.28 -19.59 33.87
C ALA A 347 12.51 -19.42 32.55
N HIS A 348 11.67 -20.37 32.20
CA HIS A 348 10.74 -20.25 31.09
C HIS A 348 9.80 -19.06 31.42
N VAL A 349 9.88 -17.99 30.65
CA VAL A 349 8.98 -16.86 30.72
C VAL A 349 7.66 -17.31 30.09
N SER A 350 6.57 -17.38 30.84
CA SER A 350 5.25 -17.74 30.32
C SER A 350 4.37 -16.51 30.21
N ALA A 351 3.64 -16.39 29.11
CA ALA A 351 2.66 -15.30 28.94
C ALA A 351 1.56 -15.39 30.02
N VAL A 352 1.06 -14.23 30.41
CA VAL A 352 -0.08 -14.10 31.31
C VAL A 352 -1.33 -13.89 30.47
N ASP A 353 -2.31 -14.79 30.60
CA ASP A 353 -3.58 -14.64 29.89
C ASP A 353 -4.38 -13.48 30.51
N LEU A 354 -4.61 -12.42 29.72
CA LEU A 354 -5.44 -11.29 30.08
C LEU A 354 -6.86 -11.49 29.53
N CYS A 355 -7.88 -11.16 30.32
CA CYS A 355 -9.27 -11.24 29.88
C CYS A 355 -9.61 -10.09 28.93
N GLN A 356 -10.59 -10.27 28.02
CA GLN A 356 -11.00 -9.26 27.03
C GLN A 356 -11.35 -7.88 27.62
N ASN A 357 -11.83 -7.82 28.86
CA ASN A 357 -12.22 -6.60 29.57
C ASN A 357 -11.22 -6.22 30.68
N CYS A 358 -9.99 -6.69 30.61
CA CYS A 358 -8.96 -6.43 31.61
C CYS A 358 -8.15 -5.15 31.34
N ALA A 359 -8.32 -4.48 30.21
CA ALA A 359 -7.67 -3.21 29.89
C ALA A 359 -8.60 -2.04 30.19
N HIS A 360 -8.04 -0.95 30.74
CA HIS A 360 -8.78 0.27 31.09
C HIS A 360 -7.91 1.49 30.81
N ALA A 361 -8.50 2.55 30.26
CA ALA A 361 -7.82 3.83 30.14
C ALA A 361 -7.55 4.45 31.52
N TYR A 362 -6.45 5.16 31.63
CA TYR A 362 -6.09 5.87 32.88
C TYR A 362 -5.75 7.32 32.58
N ASN A 363 -6.68 8.19 32.95
CA ASN A 363 -6.60 9.64 32.80
C ASN A 363 -7.29 10.30 33.96
N PRO A 364 -6.60 10.51 35.10
CA PRO A 364 -7.19 11.06 36.33
C PRO A 364 -7.75 12.46 36.12
N ASP A 365 -8.93 12.72 36.68
CA ASP A 365 -9.74 13.96 36.55
C ASP A 365 -9.10 15.23 37.09
N GLY A 366 -8.06 15.13 37.95
CA GLY A 366 -7.48 16.27 38.70
C GLY A 366 -6.63 17.25 37.88
N LEU A 367 -6.49 17.06 36.54
CA LEU A 367 -5.47 17.74 35.73
C LEU A 367 -6.03 18.67 34.64
N GLY A 368 -7.34 18.90 34.62
CA GLY A 368 -7.99 19.77 33.64
C GLY A 368 -7.93 19.17 32.18
N GLY A 369 -9.05 19.14 31.49
CA GLY A 369 -9.20 18.61 30.17
C GLY A 369 -10.25 17.51 30.09
N ASP A 370 -10.44 16.93 28.91
CA ASP A 370 -11.38 15.83 28.70
C ASP A 370 -10.91 14.58 29.47
N THR A 371 -11.80 13.97 30.21
CA THR A 371 -11.55 12.80 31.07
C THR A 371 -11.54 11.49 30.29
N SER A 372 -12.06 11.46 29.07
CA SER A 372 -12.11 10.31 28.20
C SER A 372 -10.79 10.11 27.41
N GLN A 373 -10.34 8.88 27.26
CA GLN A 373 -9.17 8.48 26.47
C GLN A 373 -9.50 7.31 25.52
N ASN A 374 -10.58 7.46 24.75
CA ASN A 374 -11.09 6.41 23.85
C ASN A 374 -11.37 5.09 24.60
N ASP A 375 -12.05 5.21 25.75
CA ASP A 375 -12.31 4.11 26.69
C ASP A 375 -13.00 2.90 26.04
N GLY A 376 -13.79 3.12 25.00
CA GLY A 376 -14.43 2.05 24.25
C GLY A 376 -13.49 1.18 23.38
N GLN A 377 -12.22 1.59 23.22
CA GLN A 377 -11.21 0.91 22.39
C GLN A 377 -10.10 0.24 23.20
N VAL A 378 -10.12 0.33 24.52
CA VAL A 378 -9.03 -0.18 25.38
C VAL A 378 -8.79 -1.69 25.21
N GLY A 379 -9.82 -2.46 24.93
CA GLY A 379 -9.71 -3.89 24.69
C GLY A 379 -8.86 -4.26 23.45
N LEU A 380 -8.73 -3.32 22.48
CA LEU A 380 -7.91 -3.52 21.27
C LEU A 380 -6.40 -3.53 21.56
N ALA A 381 -5.98 -3.10 22.75
CA ALA A 381 -4.57 -3.16 23.16
C ALA A 381 -4.18 -4.48 23.84
N ILE A 382 -5.12 -5.44 23.96
CA ILE A 382 -4.90 -6.77 24.58
C ILE A 382 -5.70 -7.88 23.88
N ASP A 383 -6.11 -7.68 22.63
CA ASP A 383 -6.95 -8.64 21.88
C ASP A 383 -6.16 -9.70 21.12
N GLY A 384 -4.84 -9.64 21.15
CA GLY A 384 -3.94 -10.56 20.46
C GLY A 384 -3.80 -10.26 18.96
N ILE A 385 -4.27 -9.08 18.48
CA ILE A 385 -4.27 -8.70 17.08
C ILE A 385 -3.40 -7.45 16.89
N GLU A 386 -2.19 -7.59 16.39
CA GLU A 386 -1.22 -6.48 16.23
C GLU A 386 -1.69 -5.36 15.28
N SER A 387 -2.72 -5.60 14.44
CA SER A 387 -3.27 -4.59 13.54
C SER A 387 -4.36 -3.71 14.14
N THR A 388 -4.90 -4.05 15.29
CA THR A 388 -5.83 -3.24 16.07
C THR A 388 -5.07 -2.40 17.09
N TYR A 389 -5.65 -1.30 17.56
CA TYR A 389 -4.97 -0.45 18.54
C TYR A 389 -5.95 0.37 19.38
N TRP A 390 -5.52 0.69 20.59
CA TRP A 390 -6.04 1.80 21.38
C TRP A 390 -5.20 3.04 21.11
N GLN A 391 -5.84 4.21 21.02
CA GLN A 391 -5.19 5.49 20.77
C GLN A 391 -5.53 6.49 21.89
N THR A 392 -4.53 7.27 22.34
CA THR A 392 -4.79 8.44 23.18
C THR A 392 -5.63 9.47 22.43
N GLN A 393 -6.21 10.44 23.13
CA GLN A 393 -6.74 11.65 22.48
C GLN A 393 -5.66 12.38 21.69
N GLN A 394 -6.08 13.27 20.77
CA GLN A 394 -5.18 14.10 19.99
C GLN A 394 -4.77 15.36 20.78
N TYR A 395 -3.47 15.60 20.87
CA TYR A 395 -2.84 16.71 21.54
C TYR A 395 -2.27 17.70 20.52
N TYR A 396 -3.07 18.66 20.10
CA TYR A 396 -2.74 19.62 19.03
C TYR A 396 -1.51 20.50 19.32
N SER A 397 -1.13 20.67 20.58
CA SER A 397 0.08 21.40 20.99
C SER A 397 1.39 20.61 20.77
N GLY A 398 1.31 19.31 20.39
CA GLY A 398 2.48 18.44 20.30
C GLY A 398 3.07 18.03 21.66
N THR A 399 2.40 18.39 22.77
CA THR A 399 2.74 17.98 24.13
C THR A 399 1.49 17.52 24.86
N LEU A 400 1.64 16.65 25.85
CA LEU A 400 0.47 16.14 26.62
C LEU A 400 -0.23 17.24 27.41
N GLY A 401 0.45 18.34 27.78
CA GLY A 401 -0.10 19.42 28.60
C GLY A 401 -0.48 18.99 30.05
N LYS A 402 -0.14 17.76 30.44
CA LYS A 402 -0.39 17.11 31.72
C LYS A 402 0.73 16.09 31.99
N PRO A 403 0.90 15.62 33.26
CA PRO A 403 1.97 14.71 33.65
C PRO A 403 2.03 13.40 32.87
N GLY A 404 0.91 12.95 32.31
CA GLY A 404 0.86 11.76 31.51
C GLY A 404 -0.57 11.29 31.23
N VAL A 405 -0.67 10.19 30.50
CA VAL A 405 -1.88 9.46 30.16
C VAL A 405 -1.51 8.00 29.93
N GLY A 406 -2.43 7.07 30.13
CA GLY A 406 -2.06 5.68 29.92
C GLY A 406 -3.20 4.70 29.85
N ILE A 407 -2.81 3.45 29.83
CA ILE A 407 -3.69 2.28 29.84
C ILE A 407 -3.15 1.29 30.88
N TYR A 408 -4.01 0.76 31.74
CA TYR A 408 -3.62 -0.30 32.64
C TYR A 408 -4.35 -1.60 32.38
N VAL A 409 -3.69 -2.70 32.75
CA VAL A 409 -4.25 -4.06 32.65
C VAL A 409 -4.45 -4.66 34.04
N ASP A 410 -5.60 -5.34 34.27
CA ASP A 410 -5.93 -6.09 35.50
C ASP A 410 -5.51 -7.56 35.31
N ALA A 411 -4.35 -7.93 35.84
CA ALA A 411 -3.80 -9.27 35.76
C ALA A 411 -4.28 -10.19 36.89
N LYS A 412 -5.60 -10.24 37.13
CA LYS A 412 -6.21 -11.13 38.16
C LYS A 412 -5.65 -12.54 38.15
N PRO A 413 -5.41 -13.16 39.31
CA PRO A 413 -5.47 -12.65 40.70
C PRO A 413 -4.23 -11.87 41.13
N GLY A 414 -3.43 -11.39 40.23
CA GLY A 414 -2.14 -10.76 40.39
C GLY A 414 -0.98 -11.70 40.03
N VAL A 415 0.07 -11.15 39.45
CA VAL A 415 1.23 -11.89 38.92
C VAL A 415 2.55 -11.22 39.35
N ILE A 416 3.64 -11.97 39.39
CA ILE A 416 4.99 -11.44 39.45
C ILE A 416 5.47 -11.34 38.00
N ALA A 417 5.16 -10.21 37.34
CA ALA A 417 5.59 -10.04 35.99
C ALA A 417 7.08 -9.68 35.94
N ARG A 418 7.79 -10.26 35.00
CA ARG A 418 9.23 -10.04 34.76
C ARG A 418 9.48 -9.22 33.51
N GLU A 419 8.58 -9.30 32.56
CA GLU A 419 8.70 -8.62 31.28
C GLU A 419 7.30 -8.15 30.79
N LEU A 420 7.27 -7.00 30.15
CA LEU A 420 6.12 -6.49 29.40
C LEU A 420 6.58 -6.22 27.97
N ARG A 421 5.93 -6.87 27.01
CA ARG A 421 6.09 -6.54 25.59
C ARG A 421 5.04 -5.52 25.19
N LEU A 422 5.49 -4.44 24.57
CA LEU A 422 4.66 -3.34 24.09
C LEU A 422 4.82 -3.22 22.58
N ILE A 423 3.72 -3.33 21.83
CA ILE A 423 3.66 -3.12 20.38
C ILE A 423 2.92 -1.81 20.12
N THR A 424 3.47 -0.95 19.25
CA THR A 424 2.93 0.38 18.97
C THR A 424 3.06 0.76 17.51
N GLY A 425 2.01 1.38 16.95
CA GLY A 425 2.02 2.00 15.61
C GLY A 425 2.69 3.39 15.58
N THR A 426 2.95 3.99 16.75
CA THR A 426 3.57 5.34 16.88
C THR A 426 4.85 5.29 17.73
N PRO A 427 5.95 4.74 17.23
CA PRO A 427 7.20 4.66 17.99
C PRO A 427 7.77 6.05 18.30
N GLY A 428 8.61 6.13 19.34
CA GLY A 428 9.34 7.36 19.72
C GLY A 428 8.82 8.06 20.98
N PHE A 429 7.69 7.65 21.55
CA PHE A 429 7.22 8.18 22.82
C PHE A 429 8.04 7.66 24.01
N SER A 430 7.92 8.32 25.17
CA SER A 430 8.56 7.91 26.40
C SER A 430 7.55 7.83 27.54
N GLY A 431 7.88 7.06 28.58
CA GLY A 431 6.99 6.84 29.70
C GLY A 431 7.57 5.90 30.76
N GLN A 432 6.69 5.30 31.53
CA GLN A 432 7.03 4.39 32.62
C GLN A 432 6.06 3.22 32.66
N ILE A 433 6.53 2.05 33.12
CA ILE A 433 5.63 0.98 33.55
C ILE A 433 5.52 1.07 35.05
N ARG A 434 4.29 1.08 35.52
CA ARG A 434 3.97 1.14 36.99
C ARG A 434 3.09 -0.05 37.36
N ALA A 435 3.16 -0.46 38.62
CA ALA A 435 2.39 -1.57 39.14
C ALA A 435 1.74 -1.24 40.45
N SER A 436 0.54 -1.79 40.73
CA SER A 436 -0.21 -1.56 41.94
C SER A 436 -1.05 -2.77 42.35
N ASN A 437 -1.36 -2.89 43.64
CA ASN A 437 -2.35 -3.84 44.15
C ASN A 437 -3.66 -3.15 44.57
N ALA A 438 -3.65 -1.82 44.70
CA ALA A 438 -4.84 -1.04 44.89
C ALA A 438 -5.56 -0.76 43.58
N PRO A 439 -6.90 -0.72 43.55
CA PRO A 439 -7.63 -0.28 42.35
C PRO A 439 -7.19 1.14 41.97
N PRO A 440 -6.97 1.42 40.67
CA PRO A 440 -6.59 2.74 40.22
C PRO A 440 -7.61 3.80 40.64
N ASN A 441 -7.12 4.93 41.15
CA ASN A 441 -7.95 6.06 41.56
C ASN A 441 -8.16 7.02 40.39
N PRO A 442 -9.39 7.19 39.87
CA PRO A 442 -9.65 8.09 38.73
C PRO A 442 -9.52 9.58 39.07
N THR A 443 -9.54 9.94 40.37
CA THR A 443 -9.47 11.33 40.87
C THR A 443 -8.11 11.66 41.49
N ALA A 444 -7.05 10.94 41.14
CA ALA A 444 -5.73 11.13 41.70
C ALA A 444 -5.15 12.53 41.41
N ILE A 445 -4.60 13.18 42.42
CA ILE A 445 -3.95 14.51 42.31
C ILE A 445 -2.52 14.38 41.78
N ASP A 446 -1.84 13.27 42.07
CA ASP A 446 -0.51 12.93 41.56
C ASP A 446 -0.59 11.62 40.76
N PRO A 447 -1.13 11.68 39.53
CA PRO A 447 -1.40 10.48 38.75
C PRO A 447 -0.10 9.82 38.38
N GLY A 448 0.01 8.57 38.81
CA GLY A 448 1.21 7.78 38.65
C GLY A 448 2.31 8.13 39.65
N GLY A 449 2.07 8.94 40.67
CA GLY A 449 2.93 9.14 41.81
C GLY A 449 2.82 8.03 42.85
N THR A 450 3.76 7.99 43.79
CA THR A 450 3.74 7.02 44.91
C THR A 450 2.56 7.20 45.83
N ALA A 451 1.97 8.41 45.90
CA ALA A 451 0.79 8.71 46.68
C ALA A 451 -0.48 7.96 46.22
N ASP A 452 -0.56 7.58 44.96
CA ASP A 452 -1.68 6.85 44.37
C ASP A 452 -1.54 5.32 44.44
N GLY A 453 -0.55 4.83 45.18
CA GLY A 453 -0.30 3.39 45.29
C GLY A 453 0.39 2.75 44.09
N TRP A 454 0.83 3.54 43.12
CA TRP A 454 1.61 3.09 41.99
C TRP A 454 3.10 3.02 42.31
N THR A 455 3.71 1.87 42.02
CA THR A 455 5.16 1.66 42.11
C THR A 455 5.73 1.61 40.70
N GLN A 456 6.74 2.44 40.41
CA GLN A 456 7.43 2.35 39.14
C GLN A 456 8.28 1.08 39.08
N VAL A 457 8.04 0.23 38.05
CA VAL A 457 8.74 -1.04 37.86
C VAL A 457 9.63 -1.04 36.61
N ALA A 458 9.45 -0.05 35.70
CA ALA A 458 10.34 0.18 34.57
C ALA A 458 10.23 1.61 34.05
N SER A 459 11.23 2.06 33.27
CA SER A 459 11.20 3.30 32.48
C SER A 459 11.29 2.95 31.00
N MET A 460 10.60 3.74 30.17
CA MET A 460 10.60 3.63 28.72
C MET A 460 11.13 4.93 28.12
N SER A 461 12.15 4.85 27.26
CA SER A 461 12.67 5.99 26.53
C SER A 461 12.67 5.66 25.04
N SER A 462 12.02 6.51 24.23
CA SER A 462 11.94 6.33 22.77
C SER A 462 11.52 4.89 22.39
N VAL A 463 10.30 4.51 22.79
CA VAL A 463 9.72 3.18 22.55
C VAL A 463 9.79 2.83 21.05
N ARG A 464 10.23 1.62 20.72
CA ARG A 464 10.26 1.11 19.34
C ARG A 464 8.92 0.49 18.97
N HIS A 465 8.75 0.14 17.69
CA HIS A 465 7.53 -0.53 17.21
C HIS A 465 7.19 -1.78 18.06
N SER A 466 8.20 -2.57 18.43
CA SER A 466 8.09 -3.64 19.43
C SER A 466 9.20 -3.48 20.46
N SER A 467 8.86 -3.51 21.73
CA SER A 467 9.78 -3.31 22.85
C SER A 467 9.51 -4.31 23.99
N ASP A 468 10.54 -5.11 24.31
CA ASP A 468 10.53 -6.01 25.46
C ASP A 468 11.12 -5.24 26.66
N ILE A 469 10.27 -4.93 27.64
CA ILE A 469 10.59 -4.08 28.78
C ILE A 469 10.72 -4.96 30.03
N GLN A 470 11.91 -5.04 30.57
CA GLN A 470 12.17 -5.81 31.80
C GLN A 470 11.60 -5.08 33.01
N LEU A 471 10.85 -5.80 33.85
CA LEU A 471 10.16 -5.26 34.99
C LEU A 471 10.90 -5.58 36.29
N SER A 472 11.25 -4.54 37.04
CA SER A 472 11.89 -4.67 38.37
C SER A 472 10.84 -4.71 39.48
N THR A 473 10.10 -5.82 39.57
CA THR A 473 9.04 -6.01 40.59
C THR A 473 9.58 -6.41 41.96
N GLY A 474 10.88 -6.68 42.09
CA GLY A 474 11.48 -7.16 43.34
C GLY A 474 10.92 -8.49 43.86
N GLY A 475 10.31 -9.30 42.95
CA GLY A 475 9.63 -10.54 43.33
C GLY A 475 8.23 -10.32 43.94
N GLN A 476 7.76 -9.09 43.99
CA GLN A 476 6.43 -8.75 44.51
C GLN A 476 5.36 -9.04 43.44
N ARG A 477 4.22 -9.55 43.89
CA ARG A 477 3.04 -9.79 43.08
C ARG A 477 2.20 -8.52 42.99
N TYR A 478 1.86 -8.11 41.77
CA TYR A 478 0.95 -6.98 41.51
C TYR A 478 -0.24 -7.44 40.66
N ARG A 479 -1.39 -6.77 40.91
CA ARG A 479 -2.62 -7.03 40.16
C ARG A 479 -2.74 -6.10 38.95
N TYR A 480 -2.37 -4.82 39.09
CA TYR A 480 -2.51 -3.84 38.02
C TYR A 480 -1.14 -3.42 37.50
N TYR A 481 -1.01 -3.36 36.15
CA TYR A 481 0.16 -2.88 35.44
C TYR A 481 -0.24 -1.75 34.50
N LEU A 482 0.35 -0.55 34.65
CA LEU A 482 0.04 0.66 33.93
C LEU A 482 1.18 1.01 32.97
N VAL A 483 0.85 1.18 31.70
CA VAL A 483 1.70 1.84 30.71
C VAL A 483 1.40 3.33 30.79
N TRP A 484 2.28 4.10 31.46
CA TRP A 484 2.14 5.54 31.71
C TRP A 484 2.98 6.34 30.74
N ILE A 485 2.34 7.01 29.77
CA ILE A 485 2.95 7.79 28.71
C ILE A 485 3.18 9.20 29.24
N THR A 486 4.43 9.70 29.18
CA THR A 486 4.82 11.03 29.68
C THR A 486 5.23 11.99 28.57
N SER A 487 5.51 11.51 27.36
CA SER A 487 5.78 12.34 26.18
C SER A 487 5.28 11.70 24.90
N LEU A 488 4.84 12.53 23.96
CA LEU A 488 4.43 12.10 22.61
C LEU A 488 5.64 11.78 21.74
N PRO A 489 5.46 10.97 20.68
CA PRO A 489 6.49 10.80 19.65
C PRO A 489 6.76 12.14 18.93
N PRO A 490 7.98 12.40 18.46
CA PRO A 490 8.28 13.62 17.71
C PRO A 490 7.37 13.80 16.48
N GLY A 491 6.71 14.97 16.39
CA GLY A 491 5.83 15.32 15.27
C GLY A 491 4.47 14.60 15.26
N ARG A 492 4.11 13.85 16.31
CA ARG A 492 2.82 13.18 16.45
C ARG A 492 1.96 13.89 17.51
N GLN A 493 0.64 13.75 17.36
CA GLN A 493 -0.35 14.35 18.26
C GLN A 493 -1.02 13.33 19.18
N SER A 494 -0.71 12.05 19.02
CA SER A 494 -1.29 10.93 19.76
C SER A 494 -0.31 9.76 19.85
N VAL A 495 -0.59 8.82 20.75
CA VAL A 495 0.11 7.53 20.86
C VAL A 495 -0.87 6.41 20.60
N GLU A 496 -0.48 5.45 19.78
CA GLU A 496 -1.20 4.21 19.51
C GLU A 496 -0.51 3.05 20.24
N ILE A 497 -1.28 2.22 20.94
CA ILE A 497 -0.82 0.97 21.55
C ILE A 497 -1.60 -0.17 20.89
N ASN A 498 -0.88 -1.00 20.13
CA ASN A 498 -1.44 -2.12 19.40
C ASN A 498 -1.58 -3.34 20.32
N GLU A 499 -0.55 -3.64 21.16
CA GLU A 499 -0.61 -4.83 22.00
C GLU A 499 0.23 -4.66 23.27
N ILE A 500 -0.30 -5.15 24.38
CA ILE A 500 0.34 -5.25 25.69
C ILE A 500 0.34 -6.72 26.10
N LEU A 501 1.50 -7.34 26.12
CA LEU A 501 1.69 -8.71 26.57
C LEU A 501 2.52 -8.74 27.85
N LEU A 502 2.02 -9.44 28.86
CA LEU A 502 2.67 -9.54 30.18
C LEU A 502 3.24 -10.95 30.35
N TYR A 503 4.47 -11.06 30.83
CA TYR A 503 5.17 -12.33 31.04
C TYR A 503 5.64 -12.48 32.49
N ARG A 504 5.52 -13.71 33.04
CA ARG A 504 5.90 -14.08 34.41
C ARG A 504 7.05 -15.05 34.46
#